data_4d1376a672c2c33a06ffd1551216704d
#
_entry.id   4d1376a672c2c33a06ffd1551216704d
#
_cell.length_a   1.000
_cell.length_b   1.000
_cell.length_c   1.000
_cell.angle_alpha   90.00
_cell.angle_beta   90.00
_cell.angle_gamma   90.00
#
_symmetry.space_group_name_H-M   'P 1'
#
loop_
_entity.id
_entity.type
_entity.pdbx_description
1 polymer ?
#
loop_
_entity_poly.entity_id
_entity_poly.type
_entity_poly.pdbx_seq_one_letter_code
_entity_poly.pdbx_strand_id
1 'polypeptide(L)'
;MHPEWICIDENGALQDYKGKGYFEAGFYKNLCVNTPYRDFLKKQFGEVLETIPGDGVWYDAAFMNECCCPSCQKLMREKGLNPAKKEDRQEFARWTYYDMVEDLTAFAKKYNPDFHVCYNKGHVGYLDKPVIKDYSYFSFESLPGVEWGYLDFPVSAKYMRNFGKECLGLTSRFHTEWGDFHAFRNEAAMEYEVFSMLSHGCKCTIGDQMDYWGKLNKDMYQQIGRVYKSVEEKELWCENAKPVSEIGVFTAEEFYATGVAGQIPGAS
;
A
#
# COMPACT_ATOMS: atom_id res chain seq x y z
N MET A 1 -20.28 3.94 16.02
CA MET A 1 -19.38 2.81 15.78
C MET A 1 -20.16 1.78 14.98
N HIS A 2 -19.63 1.26 13.90
CA HIS A 2 -20.30 0.38 12.93
C HIS A 2 -19.59 -0.99 12.86
N PRO A 3 -19.78 -1.87 13.87
CA PRO A 3 -19.12 -3.17 13.88
C PRO A 3 -19.57 -4.05 12.70
N GLU A 4 -20.75 -3.80 12.15
CA GLU A 4 -21.30 -4.48 10.96
C GLU A 4 -20.52 -4.17 9.66
N TRP A 5 -19.61 -3.19 9.68
CA TRP A 5 -18.74 -2.87 8.55
C TRP A 5 -17.41 -3.61 8.60
N ILE A 6 -17.07 -4.25 9.73
CA ILE A 6 -15.80 -4.95 9.86
C ILE A 6 -15.81 -6.23 9.00
N CYS A 7 -14.70 -6.51 8.34
CA CYS A 7 -14.53 -7.78 7.63
C CYS A 7 -14.59 -8.96 8.60
N ILE A 8 -15.19 -10.04 8.15
CA ILE A 8 -15.37 -11.28 8.91
C ILE A 8 -14.71 -12.40 8.11
N ASP A 9 -13.97 -13.27 8.76
CA ASP A 9 -13.40 -14.48 8.15
C ASP A 9 -14.46 -15.57 7.92
N GLU A 10 -14.05 -16.71 7.39
CA GLU A 10 -14.93 -17.87 7.13
C GLU A 10 -15.50 -18.51 8.41
N ASN A 11 -14.91 -18.26 9.56
CA ASN A 11 -15.33 -18.78 10.86
C ASN A 11 -16.23 -17.78 11.62
N GLY A 12 -16.46 -16.59 11.05
CA GLY A 12 -17.24 -15.53 11.68
C GLY A 12 -16.44 -14.64 12.64
N ALA A 13 -15.12 -14.79 12.68
CA ALA A 13 -14.27 -13.92 13.49
C ALA A 13 -14.01 -12.59 12.77
N LEU A 14 -13.91 -11.51 13.54
CA LEU A 14 -13.58 -10.19 13.02
C LEU A 14 -12.12 -10.16 12.54
N GLN A 15 -11.90 -9.63 11.36
CA GLN A 15 -10.56 -9.51 10.80
C GLN A 15 -9.87 -8.24 11.31
N ASP A 16 -8.65 -8.42 11.77
CA ASP A 16 -7.74 -7.34 12.07
C ASP A 16 -6.34 -7.60 11.52
N TYR A 17 -5.52 -6.58 11.52
CA TYR A 17 -4.13 -6.73 11.14
C TYR A 17 -3.39 -7.51 12.24
N LYS A 18 -2.82 -8.66 11.90
CA LYS A 18 -2.13 -9.61 12.78
C LYS A 18 -3.03 -10.50 13.68
N GLY A 19 -4.33 -10.59 13.41
CA GLY A 19 -5.23 -11.55 14.07
C GLY A 19 -5.40 -11.34 15.58
N LYS A 20 -5.23 -10.11 16.07
CA LYS A 20 -5.44 -9.77 17.49
C LYS A 20 -6.92 -9.55 17.79
N GLY A 21 -7.30 -9.87 19.03
CA GLY A 21 -8.68 -9.73 19.48
C GLY A 21 -9.22 -8.30 19.47
N TYR A 22 -10.53 -8.18 19.56
CA TYR A 22 -11.27 -6.90 19.43
C TYR A 22 -10.79 -5.78 20.35
N PHE A 23 -10.28 -6.11 21.55
CA PHE A 23 -9.84 -5.17 22.56
C PHE A 23 -8.33 -5.09 22.75
N GLU A 24 -7.56 -5.85 21.98
CA GLU A 24 -6.11 -5.73 22.04
C GLU A 24 -5.66 -4.50 21.30
N ALA A 25 -4.67 -3.80 21.87
CA ALA A 25 -3.95 -2.75 21.18
C ALA A 25 -3.26 -3.37 19.96
N GLY A 26 -3.97 -3.43 18.88
CA GLY A 26 -3.50 -3.91 17.61
C GLY A 26 -3.62 -2.80 16.59
N PHE A 27 -3.15 -3.04 15.40
CA PHE A 27 -3.27 -2.11 14.31
C PHE A 27 -4.75 -1.79 14.08
N TYR A 28 -5.32 -1.92 13.00
CA TYR A 28 -6.68 -1.51 12.68
C TYR A 28 -7.55 -2.72 12.34
N LYS A 29 -8.86 -2.57 12.47
CA LYS A 29 -9.83 -3.51 11.95
C LYS A 29 -10.05 -3.24 10.46
N ASN A 30 -10.04 -4.28 9.64
CA ASN A 30 -10.34 -4.17 8.21
C ASN A 30 -11.83 -3.87 8.02
N LEU A 31 -12.15 -2.81 7.29
CA LEU A 31 -13.52 -2.44 6.96
C LEU A 31 -13.90 -2.96 5.56
N CYS A 32 -15.09 -3.52 5.46
CA CYS A 32 -15.57 -4.13 4.24
C CYS A 32 -16.20 -3.09 3.29
N VAL A 33 -15.58 -2.88 2.14
CA VAL A 33 -16.07 -1.95 1.11
C VAL A 33 -17.34 -2.41 0.39
N ASN A 34 -17.82 -3.62 0.63
CA ASN A 34 -19.10 -4.11 0.14
C ASN A 34 -20.25 -3.86 1.12
N THR A 35 -20.04 -3.00 2.11
CA THR A 35 -21.03 -2.51 3.08
C THR A 35 -21.27 -1.01 2.86
N PRO A 36 -22.21 -0.36 3.58
CA PRO A 36 -22.38 1.09 3.53
C PRO A 36 -21.13 1.91 3.89
N TYR A 37 -20.07 1.27 4.38
CA TYR A 37 -18.77 1.90 4.59
C TYR A 37 -18.22 2.55 3.32
N ARG A 38 -18.43 1.97 2.13
CA ARG A 38 -17.95 2.57 0.86
C ARG A 38 -18.57 3.95 0.61
N ASP A 39 -19.86 4.11 0.87
CA ASP A 39 -20.55 5.39 0.70
C ASP A 39 -20.10 6.41 1.76
N PHE A 40 -19.89 5.94 2.99
CA PHE A 40 -19.35 6.77 4.06
C PHE A 40 -17.92 7.24 3.73
N LEU A 41 -17.07 6.34 3.23
CA LEU A 41 -15.71 6.67 2.78
C LEU A 41 -15.73 7.73 1.67
N LYS A 42 -16.58 7.56 0.66
CA LYS A 42 -16.73 8.57 -0.40
C LYS A 42 -17.21 9.91 0.12
N LYS A 43 -18.13 9.92 1.06
CA LYS A 43 -18.61 11.17 1.68
C LYS A 43 -17.49 11.91 2.42
N GLN A 44 -16.74 11.20 3.25
CA GLN A 44 -15.59 11.78 3.95
C GLN A 44 -14.52 12.27 2.97
N PHE A 45 -14.25 11.46 1.96
CA PHE A 45 -13.27 11.79 0.94
C PHE A 45 -13.69 13.01 0.11
N GLY A 46 -14.98 13.13 -0.23
CA GLY A 46 -15.53 14.31 -0.88
C GLY A 46 -15.30 15.58 -0.07
N GLU A 47 -15.55 15.52 1.24
CA GLU A 47 -15.29 16.63 2.17
C GLU A 47 -13.81 17.04 2.17
N VAL A 48 -12.90 16.07 2.16
CA VAL A 48 -11.45 16.36 2.05
C VAL A 48 -11.11 17.04 0.74
N LEU A 49 -11.60 16.53 -0.39
CA LEU A 49 -11.34 17.10 -1.71
C LEU A 49 -11.90 18.53 -1.88
N GLU A 50 -12.99 18.86 -1.20
CA GLU A 50 -13.61 20.18 -1.24
C GLU A 50 -12.92 21.19 -0.33
N THR A 51 -12.28 20.71 0.76
CA THR A 51 -11.74 21.59 1.81
C THR A 51 -10.22 21.72 1.78
N ILE A 52 -9.51 20.72 1.28
CA ILE A 52 -8.06 20.69 1.27
C ILE A 52 -7.57 20.72 -0.19
N PRO A 53 -6.94 21.83 -0.63
CA PRO A 53 -6.36 21.88 -1.96
C PRO A 53 -5.22 20.88 -2.10
N GLY A 54 -5.25 20.09 -3.15
CA GLY A 54 -4.22 19.09 -3.44
C GLY A 54 -4.28 18.63 -4.90
N ASP A 55 -3.20 18.06 -5.37
CA ASP A 55 -3.06 17.58 -6.75
C ASP A 55 -3.38 16.08 -6.89
N GLY A 56 -3.70 15.43 -5.79
CA GLY A 56 -4.01 14.00 -5.81
C GLY A 56 -4.36 13.44 -4.45
N VAL A 57 -4.59 12.13 -4.43
CA VAL A 57 -4.94 11.35 -3.26
C VAL A 57 -4.13 10.06 -3.20
N TRP A 58 -3.73 9.70 -2.01
CA TRP A 58 -3.06 8.47 -1.70
C TRP A 58 -3.92 7.67 -0.69
N TYR A 59 -4.52 6.59 -1.19
CA TYR A 59 -5.35 5.70 -0.38
C TYR A 59 -4.48 4.70 0.35
N ASP A 60 -4.46 4.76 1.67
CA ASP A 60 -3.71 3.84 2.49
C ASP A 60 -4.47 2.57 2.81
N ALA A 61 -3.74 1.49 3.09
CA ALA A 61 -4.27 0.20 3.53
C ALA A 61 -5.33 -0.41 2.59
N ALA A 62 -5.15 -0.24 1.28
CA ALA A 62 -6.06 -0.72 0.24
C ALA A 62 -5.84 -2.22 -0.05
N PHE A 63 -6.12 -3.10 0.92
CA PHE A 63 -5.84 -4.53 0.84
C PHE A 63 -6.92 -5.32 0.10
N MET A 64 -6.51 -6.46 -0.48
CA MET A 64 -7.41 -7.49 -0.99
C MET A 64 -7.85 -8.41 0.17
N ASN A 65 -8.94 -8.09 0.84
CA ASN A 65 -9.40 -8.85 2.00
C ASN A 65 -10.43 -9.93 1.59
N GLU A 66 -10.17 -11.19 1.98
CA GLU A 66 -11.20 -12.23 1.95
C GLU A 66 -12.23 -11.90 3.04
N CYS A 67 -13.45 -11.54 2.67
CA CYS A 67 -14.48 -11.18 3.63
C CYS A 67 -15.73 -12.05 3.46
N CYS A 68 -16.20 -12.62 4.56
CA CYS A 68 -17.40 -13.46 4.64
C CYS A 68 -18.57 -12.75 5.35
N CYS A 69 -18.58 -11.41 5.43
CA CYS A 69 -19.74 -10.70 5.98
C CYS A 69 -21.01 -10.96 5.13
N PRO A 70 -22.21 -10.72 5.68
CA PRO A 70 -23.46 -11.00 4.97
C PRO A 70 -23.54 -10.37 3.57
N SER A 71 -23.04 -9.14 3.40
CA SER A 71 -23.00 -8.45 2.11
C SER A 71 -22.10 -9.18 1.11
N CYS A 72 -20.90 -9.58 1.52
CA CYS A 72 -19.97 -10.32 0.67
C CYS A 72 -20.50 -11.69 0.29
N GLN A 73 -21.08 -12.43 1.25
CA GLN A 73 -21.68 -13.74 0.95
C GLN A 73 -22.84 -13.64 -0.04
N LYS A 74 -23.65 -12.59 0.07
CA LYS A 74 -24.73 -12.31 -0.89
C LYS A 74 -24.17 -12.07 -2.29
N LEU A 75 -23.22 -11.15 -2.41
CA LEU A 75 -22.61 -10.80 -3.70
C LEU A 75 -21.84 -11.98 -4.33
N MET A 76 -21.14 -12.81 -3.53
CA MET A 76 -20.51 -14.04 -4.04
C MET A 76 -21.56 -14.96 -4.68
N ARG A 77 -22.70 -15.23 -4.00
CA ARG A 77 -23.75 -16.07 -4.54
C ARG A 77 -24.39 -15.51 -5.82
N GLU A 78 -24.58 -14.19 -5.88
CA GLU A 78 -25.09 -13.49 -7.08
C GLU A 78 -24.13 -13.63 -8.27
N LYS A 79 -22.82 -13.77 -7.99
CA LYS A 79 -21.79 -14.03 -9.02
C LYS A 79 -21.55 -15.52 -9.30
N GLY A 80 -22.33 -16.43 -8.68
CA GLY A 80 -22.16 -17.87 -8.84
C GLY A 80 -20.98 -18.47 -8.05
N LEU A 81 -20.38 -17.68 -7.15
CA LEU A 81 -19.28 -18.12 -6.28
C LEU A 81 -19.80 -18.72 -4.97
N ASN A 82 -19.08 -19.70 -4.45
CA ASN A 82 -19.41 -20.38 -3.21
C ASN A 82 -18.59 -19.84 -2.02
N PRO A 83 -19.20 -19.14 -1.04
CA PRO A 83 -18.46 -18.59 0.11
C PRO A 83 -17.72 -19.63 0.96
N ALA A 84 -18.11 -20.91 0.88
CA ALA A 84 -17.43 -21.97 1.61
C ALA A 84 -16.10 -22.40 0.97
N LYS A 85 -15.87 -22.08 -0.31
CA LYS A 85 -14.64 -22.41 -1.03
C LYS A 85 -13.63 -21.28 -0.94
N LYS A 86 -12.40 -21.64 -0.56
CA LYS A 86 -11.32 -20.66 -0.42
C LYS A 86 -10.98 -19.97 -1.76
N GLU A 87 -10.92 -20.72 -2.83
CA GLU A 87 -10.61 -20.23 -4.17
C GLU A 87 -11.64 -19.18 -4.63
N ASP A 88 -12.93 -19.46 -4.38
CA ASP A 88 -14.02 -18.54 -4.73
C ASP A 88 -13.97 -17.26 -3.87
N ARG A 89 -13.60 -17.37 -2.59
CA ARG A 89 -13.39 -16.19 -1.73
C ARG A 89 -12.22 -15.33 -2.20
N GLN A 90 -11.13 -15.96 -2.61
CA GLN A 90 -9.95 -15.25 -3.14
C GLN A 90 -10.25 -14.56 -4.47
N GLU A 91 -10.99 -15.24 -5.36
CA GLU A 91 -11.46 -14.63 -6.60
C GLU A 91 -12.36 -13.43 -6.32
N PHE A 92 -13.28 -13.56 -5.38
CA PHE A 92 -14.17 -12.48 -4.97
C PHE A 92 -13.41 -11.31 -4.30
N ALA A 93 -12.39 -11.60 -3.50
CA ALA A 93 -11.54 -10.57 -2.89
C ALA A 93 -10.81 -9.74 -3.97
N ARG A 94 -10.25 -10.38 -4.99
CA ARG A 94 -9.66 -9.71 -6.15
C ARG A 94 -10.67 -8.83 -6.89
N TRP A 95 -11.84 -9.39 -7.20
CA TRP A 95 -12.91 -8.63 -7.84
C TRP A 95 -13.32 -7.41 -7.01
N THR A 96 -13.53 -7.59 -5.69
CA THR A 96 -13.88 -6.50 -4.78
C THR A 96 -12.83 -5.39 -4.78
N TYR A 97 -11.57 -5.76 -4.80
CA TYR A 97 -10.47 -4.80 -4.86
C TYR A 97 -10.47 -4.02 -6.17
N TYR A 98 -10.63 -4.68 -7.30
CA TYR A 98 -10.66 -4.01 -8.61
C TYR A 98 -11.85 -3.05 -8.72
N ASP A 99 -13.02 -3.49 -8.32
CA ASP A 99 -14.24 -2.68 -8.28
C ASP A 99 -14.08 -1.45 -7.37
N MET A 100 -13.44 -1.62 -6.22
CA MET A 100 -13.13 -0.50 -5.32
C MET A 100 -12.16 0.50 -5.96
N VAL A 101 -11.06 0.03 -6.53
CA VAL A 101 -10.05 0.89 -7.17
C VAL A 101 -10.66 1.69 -8.32
N GLU A 102 -11.41 1.04 -9.21
CA GLU A 102 -12.09 1.72 -10.33
C GLU A 102 -13.10 2.76 -9.82
N ASP A 103 -13.90 2.41 -8.83
CA ASP A 103 -14.95 3.29 -8.28
C ASP A 103 -14.38 4.51 -7.55
N LEU A 104 -13.36 4.32 -6.70
CA LEU A 104 -12.74 5.43 -5.98
C LEU A 104 -11.91 6.33 -6.90
N THR A 105 -11.25 5.77 -7.91
CA THR A 105 -10.56 6.56 -8.93
C THR A 105 -11.56 7.42 -9.73
N ALA A 106 -12.65 6.81 -10.19
CA ALA A 106 -13.71 7.54 -10.89
C ALA A 106 -14.35 8.62 -10.02
N PHE A 107 -14.50 8.36 -8.71
CA PHE A 107 -15.00 9.34 -7.76
C PHE A 107 -14.03 10.52 -7.60
N ALA A 108 -12.75 10.29 -7.37
CA ALA A 108 -11.74 11.34 -7.25
C ALA A 108 -11.68 12.22 -8.50
N LYS A 109 -11.68 11.61 -9.68
CA LYS A 109 -11.60 12.31 -10.96
C LYS A 109 -12.85 13.13 -11.33
N LYS A 110 -13.96 13.00 -10.62
CA LYS A 110 -15.10 13.91 -10.73
C LYS A 110 -14.81 15.31 -10.17
N TYR A 111 -13.96 15.40 -9.16
CA TYR A 111 -13.53 16.66 -8.57
C TYR A 111 -12.47 17.36 -9.41
N ASN A 112 -11.50 16.60 -9.89
CA ASN A 112 -10.48 17.06 -10.81
C ASN A 112 -10.03 15.90 -11.72
N PRO A 113 -10.23 15.96 -13.05
CA PRO A 113 -9.80 14.92 -14.00
C PRO A 113 -8.30 14.62 -13.94
N ASP A 114 -7.49 15.61 -13.56
CA ASP A 114 -6.03 15.52 -13.49
C ASP A 114 -5.52 15.05 -12.13
N PHE A 115 -6.41 14.75 -11.17
CA PHE A 115 -5.99 14.22 -9.86
C PHE A 115 -5.10 13.00 -10.01
N HIS A 116 -3.98 13.02 -9.30
CA HIS A 116 -3.15 11.84 -9.14
C HIS A 116 -3.76 10.90 -8.09
N VAL A 117 -3.91 9.64 -8.44
CA VAL A 117 -4.48 8.62 -7.54
C VAL A 117 -3.48 7.49 -7.36
N CYS A 118 -3.24 7.12 -6.11
CA CYS A 118 -2.40 6.00 -5.74
C CYS A 118 -3.06 5.18 -4.62
N TYR A 119 -2.81 3.88 -4.62
CA TYR A 119 -3.30 2.95 -3.60
C TYR A 119 -2.10 2.27 -2.95
N ASN A 120 -1.95 2.44 -1.63
CA ASN A 120 -0.93 1.77 -0.86
C ASN A 120 -1.47 0.51 -0.19
N LYS A 121 -0.75 -0.57 -0.36
CA LYS A 121 -0.98 -1.85 0.32
C LYS A 121 0.33 -2.56 0.68
N GLY A 122 1.40 -1.77 0.80
CA GLY A 122 2.75 -2.24 1.05
C GLY A 122 3.44 -2.73 -0.21
N HIS A 123 2.83 -3.64 -0.95
CA HIS A 123 3.35 -4.23 -2.18
C HIS A 123 2.39 -4.03 -3.35
N VAL A 124 2.93 -3.77 -4.53
CA VAL A 124 2.21 -3.73 -5.80
C VAL A 124 2.82 -4.79 -6.72
N GLY A 125 2.00 -5.65 -7.29
CA GLY A 125 2.51 -6.79 -8.06
C GLY A 125 1.57 -7.25 -9.18
N TYR A 126 1.72 -8.50 -9.58
CA TYR A 126 0.96 -9.10 -10.69
C TYR A 126 -0.55 -8.96 -10.56
N LEU A 127 -1.08 -9.13 -9.33
CA LEU A 127 -2.51 -9.03 -9.09
C LEU A 127 -3.09 -7.63 -9.31
N ASP A 128 -2.25 -6.61 -9.42
CA ASP A 128 -2.69 -5.24 -9.70
C ASP A 128 -2.83 -4.95 -11.21
N LYS A 129 -2.33 -5.82 -12.09
CA LYS A 129 -2.38 -5.62 -13.55
C LYS A 129 -3.74 -5.14 -14.08
N PRO A 130 -4.89 -5.69 -13.66
CA PRO A 130 -6.20 -5.25 -14.17
C PRO A 130 -6.54 -3.79 -13.88
N VAL A 131 -6.00 -3.24 -12.80
CA VAL A 131 -6.30 -1.88 -12.31
C VAL A 131 -5.11 -0.91 -12.42
N ILE A 132 -4.01 -1.31 -13.05
CA ILE A 132 -2.84 -0.44 -13.27
C ILE A 132 -3.23 0.88 -13.97
N LYS A 133 -4.22 0.86 -14.86
CA LYS A 133 -4.74 2.05 -15.53
C LYS A 133 -5.24 3.12 -14.56
N ASP A 134 -5.72 2.71 -13.39
CA ASP A 134 -6.33 3.57 -12.38
C ASP A 134 -5.31 4.17 -11.41
N TYR A 135 -4.07 3.67 -11.42
CA TYR A 135 -2.97 4.26 -10.68
C TYR A 135 -2.32 5.38 -11.49
N SER A 136 -2.05 6.52 -10.89
CA SER A 136 -1.24 7.57 -11.51
C SER A 136 0.27 7.26 -11.42
N TYR A 137 0.70 6.66 -10.33
CA TYR A 137 2.05 6.19 -10.06
C TYR A 137 1.98 5.00 -9.10
N PHE A 138 3.06 4.25 -8.95
CA PHE A 138 3.15 3.19 -7.96
C PHE A 138 3.86 3.68 -6.71
N SER A 139 3.31 3.34 -5.55
CA SER A 139 3.96 3.52 -4.26
C SER A 139 4.08 2.17 -3.58
N PHE A 140 5.25 1.82 -3.12
CA PHE A 140 5.50 0.59 -2.40
C PHE A 140 6.57 0.78 -1.33
N GLU A 141 6.41 0.06 -0.24
CA GLU A 141 7.20 0.26 0.95
C GLU A 141 8.54 -0.48 0.91
N SER A 142 9.51 0.06 1.62
CA SER A 142 10.80 -0.56 1.92
C SER A 142 10.99 -0.50 3.43
N LEU A 143 10.62 -1.58 4.10
CA LEU A 143 10.68 -1.68 5.57
C LEU A 143 11.60 -2.83 6.00
N PRO A 144 12.90 -2.77 5.73
CA PRO A 144 13.81 -3.87 6.01
C PRO A 144 14.00 -4.16 7.51
N GLY A 145 13.63 -3.22 8.37
CA GLY A 145 13.66 -3.39 9.83
C GLY A 145 12.59 -4.32 10.39
N VAL A 146 11.55 -4.63 9.61
CA VAL A 146 10.59 -5.68 9.89
C VAL A 146 10.96 -6.97 9.13
N GLU A 147 10.02 -7.85 8.87
CA GLU A 147 10.30 -9.16 8.26
C GLU A 147 10.68 -9.12 6.77
N TRP A 148 10.63 -7.96 6.10
CA TRP A 148 10.79 -7.85 4.64
C TRP A 148 12.24 -7.97 4.16
N GLY A 149 13.19 -7.48 4.96
CA GLY A 149 14.61 -7.47 4.58
C GLY A 149 14.94 -6.51 3.44
N TYR A 150 16.23 -6.42 3.12
CA TYR A 150 16.74 -5.47 2.11
C TYR A 150 16.55 -5.91 0.65
N LEU A 151 16.12 -7.14 0.39
CA LEU A 151 15.91 -7.65 -0.97
C LEU A 151 14.51 -7.42 -1.51
N ASP A 152 13.52 -7.18 -0.65
CA ASP A 152 12.12 -7.00 -1.06
C ASP A 152 11.96 -5.81 -2.01
N PHE A 153 12.45 -4.64 -1.61
CA PHE A 153 12.33 -3.42 -2.40
C PHE A 153 12.99 -3.52 -3.80
N PRO A 154 14.26 -3.97 -3.95
CA PRO A 154 14.88 -4.14 -5.25
C PRO A 154 14.12 -5.07 -6.20
N VAL A 155 13.54 -6.15 -5.70
CA VAL A 155 12.74 -7.09 -6.50
C VAL A 155 11.46 -6.41 -6.97
N SER A 156 10.71 -5.77 -6.07
CA SER A 156 9.48 -5.04 -6.36
C SER A 156 9.72 -3.90 -7.36
N ALA A 157 10.77 -3.10 -7.16
CA ALA A 157 11.12 -1.99 -8.05
C ALA A 157 11.46 -2.47 -9.47
N LYS A 158 12.25 -3.55 -9.60
CA LYS A 158 12.61 -4.12 -10.91
C LYS A 158 11.40 -4.68 -11.65
N TYR A 159 10.42 -5.21 -10.94
CA TYR A 159 9.17 -5.68 -11.53
C TYR A 159 8.28 -4.51 -11.96
N MET A 160 8.00 -3.59 -11.04
CA MET A 160 7.02 -2.50 -11.24
C MET A 160 7.41 -1.48 -12.29
N ARG A 161 8.70 -1.16 -12.43
CA ARG A 161 9.18 -0.22 -13.46
C ARG A 161 8.85 -0.65 -14.90
N ASN A 162 8.57 -1.94 -15.14
CA ASN A 162 8.21 -2.45 -16.47
C ASN A 162 6.78 -2.05 -16.90
N PHE A 163 5.97 -1.51 -16.01
CA PHE A 163 4.60 -1.07 -16.33
C PHE A 163 4.52 0.38 -16.81
N GLY A 164 5.65 1.05 -16.99
CA GLY A 164 5.71 2.37 -17.63
C GLY A 164 5.15 3.53 -16.80
N LYS A 165 5.02 3.35 -15.49
CA LYS A 165 4.62 4.40 -14.55
C LYS A 165 5.77 4.74 -13.61
N GLU A 166 5.75 5.97 -13.08
CA GLU A 166 6.68 6.35 -12.02
C GLU A 166 6.52 5.44 -10.79
N CYS A 167 7.64 5.14 -10.17
CA CYS A 167 7.70 4.36 -8.94
C CYS A 167 8.21 5.26 -7.79
N LEU A 168 7.49 5.23 -6.68
CA LEU A 168 7.84 5.92 -5.45
C LEU A 168 8.14 4.86 -4.39
N GLY A 169 9.39 4.79 -3.95
CA GLY A 169 9.77 4.00 -2.79
C GLY A 169 9.46 4.76 -1.51
N LEU A 170 8.96 4.08 -0.50
CA LEU A 170 8.61 4.63 0.79
C LEU A 170 9.29 3.85 1.91
N THR A 171 10.18 4.49 2.67
CA THR A 171 10.66 3.95 3.95
C THR A 171 10.12 4.75 5.12
N SER A 172 10.28 4.25 6.34
CA SER A 172 9.82 4.93 7.54
C SER A 172 10.98 5.54 8.33
N ARG A 173 10.67 6.57 9.12
CA ARG A 173 11.62 7.12 10.08
C ARG A 173 11.78 6.24 11.33
N PHE A 174 10.92 5.26 11.51
CA PHE A 174 10.88 4.39 12.69
C PHE A 174 11.97 3.31 12.61
N HIS A 175 12.46 2.87 13.76
CA HIS A 175 13.50 1.85 13.81
C HIS A 175 13.01 0.48 13.34
N THR A 176 11.85 0.05 13.83
CA THR A 176 11.27 -1.25 13.48
C THR A 176 10.08 -1.11 12.53
N GLU A 177 8.92 -0.73 13.01
CA GLU A 177 7.68 -0.62 12.23
C GLU A 177 6.97 0.70 12.50
N TRP A 178 5.94 0.99 11.73
CA TRP A 178 5.08 2.16 11.90
C TRP A 178 4.59 2.28 13.35
N GLY A 179 4.71 3.47 13.93
CA GLY A 179 4.28 3.75 15.31
C GLY A 179 5.34 3.48 16.39
N ASP A 180 6.54 3.05 16.05
CA ASP A 180 7.66 2.94 17.00
C ASP A 180 8.23 4.31 17.35
N PHE A 181 7.49 5.12 18.11
CA PHE A 181 7.85 6.49 18.45
C PHE A 181 9.08 6.60 19.38
N HIS A 182 9.49 5.50 20.01
CA HIS A 182 10.56 5.50 21.02
C HIS A 182 11.95 5.33 20.42
N ALA A 183 12.05 4.94 19.16
CA ALA A 183 13.31 4.71 18.49
C ALA A 183 13.40 5.44 17.14
N PHE A 184 14.61 5.90 16.83
CA PHE A 184 14.92 6.50 15.53
C PHE A 184 15.59 5.46 14.64
N ARG A 185 15.25 5.50 13.36
CA ARG A 185 16.00 4.74 12.37
C ARG A 185 17.42 5.27 12.30
N ASN A 186 18.38 4.37 12.19
CA ASN A 186 19.76 4.73 11.99
C ASN A 186 19.92 5.53 10.68
N GLU A 187 20.67 6.63 10.72
CA GLU A 187 20.84 7.52 9.57
C GLU A 187 21.46 6.81 8.36
N ALA A 188 22.48 5.96 8.58
CA ALA A 188 23.10 5.19 7.51
C ALA A 188 22.14 4.16 6.88
N ALA A 189 21.24 3.55 7.68
CA ALA A 189 20.21 2.66 7.16
C ALA A 189 19.19 3.43 6.30
N MET A 190 18.76 4.59 6.77
CA MET A 190 17.85 5.48 6.05
C MET A 190 18.46 5.94 4.72
N GLU A 191 19.73 6.34 4.76
CA GLU A 191 20.50 6.75 3.57
C GLU A 191 20.64 5.59 2.58
N TYR A 192 20.99 4.40 3.03
CA TYR A 192 21.05 3.19 2.20
C TYR A 192 19.72 2.92 1.49
N GLU A 193 18.62 2.96 2.22
CA GLU A 193 17.28 2.68 1.67
C GLU A 193 16.88 3.71 0.62
N VAL A 194 17.07 4.99 0.90
CA VAL A 194 16.78 6.08 -0.03
C VAL A 194 17.63 5.96 -1.31
N PHE A 195 18.94 5.68 -1.18
CA PHE A 195 19.81 5.49 -2.35
C PHE A 195 19.51 4.18 -3.09
N SER A 196 19.04 3.15 -2.40
CA SER A 196 18.51 1.94 -3.06
C SER A 196 17.32 2.29 -3.95
N MET A 197 16.39 3.14 -3.46
CA MET A 197 15.26 3.60 -4.28
C MET A 197 15.73 4.33 -5.53
N LEU A 198 16.60 5.32 -5.38
CA LEU A 198 17.14 6.11 -6.49
C LEU A 198 17.89 5.24 -7.51
N SER A 199 18.72 4.31 -7.03
CA SER A 199 19.49 3.41 -7.91
C SER A 199 18.62 2.46 -8.74
N HIS A 200 17.38 2.24 -8.33
CA HIS A 200 16.39 1.45 -9.08
C HIS A 200 15.48 2.31 -9.96
N GLY A 201 15.74 3.62 -10.07
CA GLY A 201 14.95 4.56 -10.86
C GLY A 201 13.63 4.95 -10.21
N CYS A 202 13.52 4.80 -8.88
CA CYS A 202 12.36 5.22 -8.13
C CYS A 202 12.61 6.60 -7.50
N LYS A 203 11.56 7.37 -7.29
CA LYS A 203 11.57 8.48 -6.35
C LYS A 203 11.60 7.94 -4.93
N CYS A 204 12.06 8.74 -3.98
CA CYS A 204 12.18 8.31 -2.58
C CYS A 204 11.32 9.14 -1.65
N THR A 205 10.75 8.47 -0.65
CA THR A 205 9.95 9.08 0.42
C THR A 205 10.33 8.47 1.75
N ILE A 206 10.42 9.33 2.78
CA ILE A 206 10.57 8.93 4.17
C ILE A 206 9.28 9.27 4.89
N GLY A 207 8.53 8.26 5.29
CA GLY A 207 7.27 8.41 5.99
C GLY A 207 7.44 8.64 7.49
N ASP A 208 6.59 9.48 8.04
CA ASP A 208 6.45 9.71 9.47
C ASP A 208 4.99 9.61 9.90
N GLN A 209 4.76 9.47 11.18
CA GLN A 209 3.45 9.62 11.82
C GLN A 209 3.58 10.68 12.90
N MET A 210 2.63 11.61 12.95
CA MET A 210 2.56 12.58 14.04
C MET A 210 2.32 11.87 15.35
N ASP A 211 3.00 12.32 16.40
CA ASP A 211 2.67 11.88 17.75
C ASP A 211 1.25 12.33 18.15
N TYR A 212 0.78 11.86 19.28
CA TYR A 212 -0.56 12.20 19.80
C TYR A 212 -0.74 13.68 20.15
N TRP A 213 0.33 14.48 20.20
CA TRP A 213 0.27 15.93 20.34
C TRP A 213 0.17 16.67 19.00
N GLY A 214 0.21 15.95 17.89
CA GLY A 214 0.20 16.53 16.54
C GLY A 214 1.47 17.29 16.18
N LYS A 215 2.62 16.93 16.77
CA LYS A 215 3.90 17.59 16.54
C LYS A 215 4.87 16.65 15.83
N LEU A 216 5.67 17.24 14.95
CA LEU A 216 6.79 16.55 14.31
C LEU A 216 8.01 16.58 15.24
N ASN A 217 8.77 15.48 15.27
CA ASN A 217 10.01 15.40 16.04
C ASN A 217 11.14 16.16 15.32
N LYS A 218 11.59 17.29 15.89
CA LYS A 218 12.58 18.15 15.26
C LYS A 218 13.92 17.47 15.01
N ASP A 219 14.40 16.64 15.92
CA ASP A 219 15.70 15.97 15.80
C ASP A 219 15.65 14.94 14.67
N MET A 220 14.53 14.23 14.55
CA MET A 220 14.28 13.31 13.45
C MET A 220 14.24 14.04 12.10
N TYR A 221 13.60 15.19 12.03
CA TYR A 221 13.55 15.98 10.79
C TYR A 221 14.89 16.61 10.42
N GLN A 222 15.75 16.89 11.38
CA GLN A 222 17.15 17.27 11.10
C GLN A 222 17.93 16.10 10.48
N GLN A 223 17.74 14.88 10.98
CA GLN A 223 18.34 13.67 10.41
C GLN A 223 17.84 13.43 8.98
N ILE A 224 16.52 13.45 8.78
CA ILE A 224 15.91 13.34 7.44
C ILE A 224 16.46 14.41 6.50
N GLY A 225 16.60 15.64 6.98
CA GLY A 225 17.16 16.75 6.21
C GLY A 225 18.59 16.51 5.73
N ARG A 226 19.45 15.87 6.55
CA ARG A 226 20.81 15.49 6.13
C ARG A 226 20.79 14.44 5.02
N VAL A 227 19.92 13.43 5.16
CA VAL A 227 19.76 12.40 4.12
C VAL A 227 19.27 13.01 2.80
N TYR A 228 18.24 13.86 2.85
CA TYR A 228 17.74 14.53 1.65
C TYR A 228 18.73 15.51 1.03
N LYS A 229 19.58 16.15 1.83
CA LYS A 229 20.65 16.97 1.28
C LYS A 229 21.64 16.14 0.44
N SER A 230 21.98 14.94 0.90
CA SER A 230 22.77 13.99 0.10
C SER A 230 22.04 13.54 -1.17
N VAL A 231 20.71 13.47 -1.16
CA VAL A 231 19.88 13.18 -2.35
C VAL A 231 19.94 14.33 -3.34
N GLU A 232 19.74 15.58 -2.92
CA GLU A 232 19.79 16.77 -3.77
C GLU A 232 21.09 16.85 -4.59
N GLU A 233 22.22 16.50 -3.98
CA GLU A 233 23.52 16.48 -4.66
C GLU A 233 23.59 15.48 -5.83
N LYS A 234 22.68 14.50 -5.87
CA LYS A 234 22.69 13.38 -6.82
C LYS A 234 21.46 13.34 -7.72
N GLU A 235 20.48 14.18 -7.49
CA GLU A 235 19.22 14.20 -8.23
C GLU A 235 19.42 14.28 -9.75
N LEU A 236 20.30 15.16 -10.21
CA LEU A 236 20.62 15.34 -11.62
C LEU A 236 21.13 14.06 -12.31
N TRP A 237 21.76 13.16 -11.55
CA TRP A 237 22.25 11.86 -12.07
C TRP A 237 21.17 10.82 -12.17
N CYS A 238 20.09 10.99 -11.40
CA CYS A 238 18.96 10.06 -11.34
C CYS A 238 17.84 10.45 -12.32
N GLU A 239 17.80 11.73 -12.72
CA GLU A 239 16.78 12.24 -13.60
C GLU A 239 16.85 11.56 -14.98
N ASN A 240 15.71 10.99 -15.42
CA ASN A 240 15.59 10.25 -16.69
C ASN A 240 16.55 9.05 -16.84
N ALA A 241 17.12 8.56 -15.75
CA ALA A 241 17.97 7.38 -15.78
C ALA A 241 17.17 6.15 -16.24
N LYS A 242 17.78 5.39 -17.16
CA LYS A 242 17.18 4.15 -17.68
C LYS A 242 17.95 2.95 -17.15
N PRO A 243 17.25 1.87 -16.76
CA PRO A 243 17.94 0.67 -16.34
C PRO A 243 18.67 0.02 -17.52
N VAL A 244 19.90 -0.38 -17.29
CA VAL A 244 20.63 -1.29 -18.19
C VAL A 244 20.42 -2.71 -17.69
N SER A 245 19.71 -3.54 -18.47
CA SER A 245 19.36 -4.92 -18.08
C SER A 245 19.80 -5.88 -19.18
N GLU A 246 20.72 -6.77 -18.86
CA GLU A 246 21.24 -7.80 -19.77
C GLU A 246 20.53 -9.15 -19.58
N ILE A 247 19.87 -9.36 -18.43
CA ILE A 247 19.22 -10.60 -18.05
C ILE A 247 17.78 -10.31 -17.61
N GLY A 248 16.85 -11.09 -18.18
CA GLY A 248 15.46 -11.13 -17.73
C GLY A 248 15.23 -12.31 -16.80
N VAL A 249 14.54 -12.09 -15.70
CA VAL A 249 14.14 -13.13 -14.74
C VAL A 249 12.63 -13.25 -14.75
N PHE A 250 12.12 -14.45 -14.99
CA PHE A 250 10.71 -14.74 -14.77
C PHE A 250 10.46 -14.91 -13.28
N THR A 251 9.49 -14.17 -12.74
CA THR A 251 9.06 -14.40 -11.37
C THR A 251 7.91 -15.40 -11.35
N ALA A 252 7.87 -16.25 -10.33
CA ALA A 252 6.77 -17.17 -10.12
C ALA A 252 5.46 -16.47 -9.69
N GLU A 253 5.52 -15.19 -9.39
CA GLU A 253 4.39 -14.38 -8.91
C GLU A 253 3.19 -14.39 -9.89
N GLU A 254 3.45 -14.44 -11.18
CA GLU A 254 2.40 -14.56 -12.19
C GLU A 254 1.67 -15.92 -12.19
N PHE A 255 2.31 -16.95 -11.70
CA PHE A 255 1.78 -18.31 -11.68
C PHE A 255 1.22 -18.71 -10.32
N TYR A 256 1.82 -18.21 -9.27
CA TYR A 256 1.40 -18.45 -7.89
C TYR A 256 0.80 -17.16 -7.34
N ALA A 257 -0.37 -16.78 -7.82
CA ALA A 257 -1.13 -15.66 -7.27
C ALA A 257 -1.50 -15.94 -5.80
N THR A 258 -0.48 -15.93 -4.95
CA THR A 258 -0.66 -15.97 -3.51
C THR A 258 -1.24 -14.61 -3.11
N GLY A 259 -2.55 -14.54 -2.93
CA GLY A 259 -3.29 -13.31 -2.62
C GLY A 259 -2.97 -12.73 -1.24
N VAL A 260 -1.78 -12.97 -0.71
CA VAL A 260 -1.33 -12.47 0.58
C VAL A 260 -0.26 -11.41 0.29
N ALA A 261 -0.61 -10.16 0.56
CA ALA A 261 0.36 -9.08 0.58
C ALA A 261 1.57 -9.48 1.45
N GLY A 262 2.77 -9.36 0.91
CA GLY A 262 4.00 -9.43 1.68
C GLY A 262 4.67 -10.80 1.83
N GLN A 263 4.24 -11.85 1.14
CA GLN A 263 5.00 -13.09 1.13
C GLN A 263 5.45 -13.44 -0.29
N ILE A 264 6.70 -13.15 -0.61
CA ILE A 264 7.39 -13.80 -1.73
C ILE A 264 7.72 -15.22 -1.23
N PRO A 265 7.16 -16.29 -1.84
CA PRO A 265 7.55 -17.65 -1.45
C PRO A 265 9.05 -17.84 -1.72
N GLY A 266 9.81 -18.06 -0.67
CA GLY A 266 11.25 -18.34 -0.76
C GLY A 266 12.20 -17.24 -0.30
N ALA A 267 11.71 -16.13 0.24
CA ALA A 267 12.53 -15.15 0.96
C ALA A 267 12.48 -15.46 2.46
N SER A 268 13.04 -16.58 2.90
CA SER A 268 13.31 -16.89 4.31
C SER A 268 14.82 -17.05 4.50
#